data_368a566579de7eff3d9ed6aead4f63cf
#
_entry.id   368a566579de7eff3d9ed6aead4f63cf
#
_cell.length_a   1.000
_cell.length_b   1.000
_cell.length_c   1.000
_cell.angle_alpha   90.00
_cell.angle_beta   90.00
_cell.angle_gamma   90.00
#
_symmetry.space_group_name_H-M   'P 1'
#
loop_
_entity.id
_entity.type
_entity.pdbx_description
1 polymer ?
#
loop_
_entity_poly.entity_id
_entity_poly.type
_entity_poly.pdbx_seq_one_letter_code
_entity_poly.pdbx_strand_id
1 'polypeptide(L)'
;HEIRFVDILNQNNLDDVLKDIKFSNAAWNDDKGVFYKKNSNTDFFAKDSTYQLYYHKLGEIQDKDALIFDTSKDESDFRFFVRENKLFLFETNKEETKRLYHYINLSDETFKIKEFVVPNGNDFSYLYSKEDNVYFTNSKYDWGDVRSFNINNPTEVTSIIPQIYSHLLVDTDFTSEYIICKYRNLGRNYINIHNYDGTFVRKFEAPMGMNFKIRFLDNKTNELYVTFYSYTISYLNYKLNITTGDTNVYYNDFIEPKPTLFPFNHFETKTITYKSRDGKDVPMTIIHKKGIQLNGKNPTLLEAYGGFGSVSGPSYDVGLLHFLEKGGVYAFAEIRGGGEKGRKWHKDGRGLKKMNSFNDFIDAAEFLISEKYTSSNKLAISGASNGGLVVGVAMTQRPDLFKVAVPKVGVYDMIKFEQYTIGKFHLDEYGNPENEEEFNALLNYSPYHKIKEGVNYPTTLIITSENDDRVPPVHSYKFAARLQNRAAQKNPIYLQVKSNAGHYGKISSYEKSVQADAEFYSFVWEHLNE
;
A
#
# COMPACT_ATOMS: atom_id res chain seq x y z
N HIS A 1 3.82 -20.18 3.53
CA HIS A 1 3.46 -20.09 4.93
C HIS A 1 4.51 -20.76 5.86
N GLU A 2 5.78 -20.49 5.55
CA GLU A 2 6.89 -20.89 6.40
C GLU A 2 7.96 -19.81 6.45
N ILE A 3 8.71 -19.73 7.54
CA ILE A 3 9.91 -18.90 7.69
C ILE A 3 11.11 -19.85 7.66
N ARG A 4 12.09 -19.52 6.82
CA ARG A 4 13.37 -20.21 6.70
C ARG A 4 14.50 -19.26 6.98
N PHE A 5 15.58 -19.76 7.52
CA PHE A 5 16.73 -18.98 7.97
C PHE A 5 17.96 -19.27 7.11
N VAL A 6 18.73 -18.25 6.85
CA VAL A 6 19.97 -18.32 6.08
C VAL A 6 21.08 -17.63 6.85
N ASP A 7 22.19 -18.33 7.07
CA ASP A 7 23.43 -17.72 7.53
C ASP A 7 24.04 -16.92 6.37
N ILE A 8 23.99 -15.60 6.47
CA ILE A 8 24.47 -14.70 5.39
C ILE A 8 25.97 -14.78 5.21
N LEU A 9 26.74 -14.98 6.29
CA LEU A 9 28.20 -15.02 6.25
C LEU A 9 28.71 -16.28 5.54
N ASN A 10 28.09 -17.41 5.86
CA ASN A 10 28.48 -18.71 5.30
C ASN A 10 27.64 -19.11 4.08
N GLN A 11 26.63 -18.32 3.73
CA GLN A 11 25.66 -18.57 2.63
C GLN A 11 24.97 -19.94 2.71
N ASN A 12 24.74 -20.42 3.92
CA ASN A 12 24.12 -21.71 4.18
C ASN A 12 22.71 -21.55 4.73
N ASN A 13 21.78 -22.42 4.30
CA ASN A 13 20.49 -22.52 4.95
C ASN A 13 20.67 -23.15 6.34
N LEU A 14 19.98 -22.61 7.33
CA LEU A 14 19.85 -23.25 8.64
C LEU A 14 18.75 -24.32 8.56
N ASP A 15 18.81 -25.29 9.48
CA ASP A 15 17.82 -26.38 9.56
C ASP A 15 16.47 -25.90 10.15
N ASP A 16 16.47 -24.71 10.75
CA ASP A 16 15.29 -24.13 11.38
C ASP A 16 14.23 -23.79 10.32
N VAL A 17 13.01 -24.30 10.51
CA VAL A 17 11.85 -24.03 9.65
C VAL A 17 10.62 -23.82 10.52
N LEU A 18 10.03 -22.62 10.48
CA LEU A 18 8.77 -22.34 11.14
C LEU A 18 7.63 -22.52 10.14
N LYS A 19 6.69 -23.38 10.46
CA LYS A 19 5.55 -23.75 9.60
C LYS A 19 4.24 -23.14 10.12
N ASP A 20 3.22 -23.15 9.27
CA ASP A 20 1.87 -22.63 9.56
C ASP A 20 1.87 -21.14 9.90
N ILE A 21 2.74 -20.39 9.23
CA ILE A 21 2.87 -18.95 9.42
C ILE A 21 1.95 -18.20 8.45
N LYS A 22 1.03 -17.39 8.98
CA LYS A 22 0.09 -16.59 8.23
C LYS A 22 0.07 -15.17 8.80
N PHE A 23 0.28 -14.16 7.94
CA PHE A 23 0.33 -12.74 8.33
C PHE A 23 1.29 -12.41 9.49
N SER A 24 2.49 -12.97 9.45
CA SER A 24 3.54 -12.69 10.41
C SER A 24 4.78 -12.08 9.78
N ASN A 25 5.43 -11.21 10.50
CA ASN A 25 6.84 -10.86 10.33
C ASN A 25 7.68 -11.71 11.29
N ALA A 26 9.00 -11.70 11.12
CA ALA A 26 9.98 -12.20 12.08
C ALA A 26 10.67 -11.00 12.73
N ALA A 27 10.66 -10.91 14.06
CA ALA A 27 11.36 -9.88 14.81
C ALA A 27 12.53 -10.52 15.57
N TRP A 28 13.75 -10.12 15.23
CA TRP A 28 14.97 -10.70 15.76
C TRP A 28 15.25 -10.24 17.20
N ASN A 29 15.69 -11.18 18.03
CA ASN A 29 16.31 -10.94 19.33
C ASN A 29 17.82 -11.20 19.20
N ASP A 30 18.53 -10.25 18.62
CA ASP A 30 19.91 -10.40 18.17
C ASP A 30 20.11 -11.73 17.40
N ASP A 31 21.19 -12.44 17.62
CA ASP A 31 21.48 -13.75 17.00
C ASP A 31 20.89 -14.94 17.79
N LYS A 32 20.06 -14.69 18.82
CA LYS A 32 19.55 -15.73 19.73
C LYS A 32 18.30 -16.42 19.21
N GLY A 33 17.46 -15.69 18.46
CA GLY A 33 16.19 -16.22 17.97
C GLY A 33 15.26 -15.14 17.43
N VAL A 34 14.03 -15.53 17.13
CA VAL A 34 13.04 -14.66 16.53
C VAL A 34 11.68 -14.78 17.20
N PHE A 35 10.98 -13.66 17.29
CA PHE A 35 9.56 -13.64 17.59
C PHE A 35 8.76 -13.76 16.29
N TYR A 36 7.68 -14.55 16.31
CA TYR A 36 6.78 -14.70 15.18
C TYR A 36 5.34 -14.92 15.65
N LYS A 37 4.39 -14.54 14.80
CA LYS A 37 2.97 -14.67 15.07
C LYS A 37 2.40 -15.89 14.36
N LYS A 38 1.55 -16.64 15.04
CA LYS A 38 0.83 -17.79 14.50
C LYS A 38 -0.67 -17.58 14.69
N ASN A 39 -1.47 -17.95 13.69
CA ASN A 39 -2.93 -17.97 13.80
C ASN A 39 -3.37 -19.26 14.51
N SER A 40 -4.38 -19.16 15.36
CA SER A 40 -5.00 -20.32 16.00
C SER A 40 -5.77 -21.21 15.02
N ASN A 41 -6.21 -20.67 13.87
CA ASN A 41 -6.89 -21.41 12.83
C ASN A 41 -5.92 -21.80 11.71
N THR A 42 -5.79 -23.09 11.45
CA THR A 42 -4.89 -23.64 10.43
C THR A 42 -5.51 -23.75 9.05
N ASP A 43 -6.84 -23.58 8.90
CA ASP A 43 -7.48 -23.54 7.59
C ASP A 43 -7.08 -22.25 6.85
N PHE A 44 -6.52 -22.41 5.66
CA PHE A 44 -5.96 -21.33 4.85
C PHE A 44 -6.95 -20.20 4.52
N PHE A 45 -8.20 -20.54 4.23
CA PHE A 45 -9.25 -19.59 3.85
C PHE A 45 -10.26 -19.31 4.95
N ALA A 46 -10.11 -19.91 6.12
CA ALA A 46 -10.98 -19.64 7.24
C ALA A 46 -10.80 -18.20 7.77
N LYS A 47 -11.84 -17.71 8.44
CA LYS A 47 -11.83 -16.43 9.12
C LYS A 47 -10.74 -16.41 10.20
N ASP A 48 -9.82 -15.48 10.10
CA ASP A 48 -8.82 -15.26 11.13
C ASP A 48 -9.46 -14.57 12.33
N SER A 49 -9.31 -15.14 13.51
CA SER A 49 -9.96 -14.64 14.72
C SER A 49 -8.99 -14.28 15.83
N THR A 50 -7.95 -15.06 15.97
CA THR A 50 -7.02 -14.94 17.11
C THR A 50 -5.60 -15.26 16.70
N TYR A 51 -4.65 -14.65 17.39
CA TYR A 51 -3.22 -14.81 17.12
C TYR A 51 -2.46 -15.06 18.41
N GLN A 52 -1.33 -15.78 18.27
CA GLN A 52 -0.39 -16.08 19.34
C GLN A 52 1.01 -15.64 18.91
N LEU A 53 1.77 -15.04 19.82
CA LEU A 53 3.17 -14.71 19.61
C LEU A 53 4.05 -15.77 20.26
N TYR A 54 4.96 -16.32 19.48
CA TYR A 54 5.95 -17.29 19.93
C TYR A 54 7.36 -16.72 19.83
N TYR A 55 8.26 -17.26 20.64
CA TYR A 55 9.69 -17.05 20.53
C TYR A 55 10.35 -18.35 20.12
N HIS A 56 11.00 -18.33 18.97
CA HIS A 56 11.82 -19.43 18.46
C HIS A 56 13.28 -19.15 18.74
N LYS A 57 13.95 -20.09 19.41
CA LYS A 57 15.39 -20.04 19.64
C LYS A 57 16.10 -20.79 18.52
N LEU A 58 17.05 -20.14 17.85
CA LEU A 58 17.78 -20.76 16.75
C LEU A 58 18.47 -22.05 17.18
N GLY A 59 18.37 -23.08 16.33
CA GLY A 59 18.90 -24.41 16.56
C GLY A 59 17.97 -25.33 17.37
N GLU A 60 16.77 -24.87 17.73
CA GLU A 60 15.76 -25.71 18.39
C GLU A 60 14.60 -26.06 17.43
N ILE A 61 13.80 -27.05 17.76
CA ILE A 61 12.61 -27.42 16.97
C ILE A 61 11.44 -26.54 17.36
N GLN A 62 10.59 -26.19 16.40
CA GLN A 62 9.42 -25.28 16.57
C GLN A 62 8.47 -25.72 17.70
N ASP A 63 8.33 -27.03 17.98
CA ASP A 63 7.43 -27.53 19.01
C ASP A 63 7.89 -27.17 20.45
N LYS A 64 9.11 -26.64 20.60
CA LYS A 64 9.65 -26.16 21.89
C LYS A 64 9.51 -24.62 22.03
N ASP A 65 8.94 -23.95 21.05
CA ASP A 65 8.85 -22.51 21.06
C ASP A 65 8.01 -22.01 22.24
N ALA A 66 8.53 -20.98 22.90
CA ALA A 66 7.85 -20.39 24.05
C ALA A 66 6.67 -19.51 23.59
N LEU A 67 5.48 -19.75 24.14
CA LEU A 67 4.34 -18.85 23.97
C LEU A 67 4.58 -17.58 24.80
N ILE A 68 4.62 -16.43 24.13
CA ILE A 68 4.91 -15.12 24.72
C ILE A 68 3.63 -14.31 24.97
N PHE A 69 2.69 -14.31 24.00
CA PHE A 69 1.47 -13.54 24.08
C PHE A 69 0.33 -14.27 23.36
N ASP A 70 -0.89 -14.19 23.91
CA ASP A 70 -2.05 -14.93 23.40
C ASP A 70 -3.30 -14.02 23.41
N THR A 71 -3.90 -13.82 22.24
CA THR A 71 -5.16 -13.06 22.07
C THR A 71 -6.39 -13.95 21.90
N SER A 72 -6.28 -15.24 22.18
CA SER A 72 -7.36 -16.22 21.94
C SER A 72 -8.64 -15.93 22.74
N LYS A 73 -8.57 -15.23 23.87
CA LYS A 73 -9.71 -14.88 24.71
C LYS A 73 -10.43 -13.62 24.26
N ASP A 74 -9.73 -12.68 23.67
CA ASP A 74 -10.23 -11.33 23.40
C ASP A 74 -10.52 -11.07 21.91
N GLU A 75 -10.28 -12.07 21.04
CA GLU A 75 -10.40 -11.98 19.59
C GLU A 75 -9.73 -10.70 19.02
N SER A 76 -8.58 -10.31 19.60
CA SER A 76 -7.84 -9.13 19.16
C SER A 76 -6.70 -9.50 18.22
N ASP A 77 -6.25 -8.53 17.41
CA ASP A 77 -5.01 -8.63 16.65
C ASP A 77 -3.92 -7.77 17.30
N PHE A 78 -2.67 -8.07 17.02
CA PHE A 78 -1.55 -7.28 17.51
C PHE A 78 -0.44 -7.16 16.46
N ARG A 79 0.29 -6.04 16.55
CA ARG A 79 1.55 -5.83 15.86
C ARG A 79 2.68 -6.01 16.85
N PHE A 80 3.81 -6.50 16.37
CA PHE A 80 4.99 -6.66 17.19
C PHE A 80 6.27 -6.34 16.40
N PHE A 81 7.26 -5.81 17.07
CA PHE A 81 8.57 -5.50 16.50
C PHE A 81 9.59 -5.33 17.62
N VAL A 82 10.85 -5.57 17.30
CA VAL A 82 11.97 -5.30 18.19
C VAL A 82 12.61 -3.97 17.80
N ARG A 83 12.86 -3.13 18.79
CA ARG A 83 13.60 -1.90 18.62
C ARG A 83 14.57 -1.74 19.80
N GLU A 84 15.86 -1.54 19.47
CA GLU A 84 16.94 -1.64 20.46
C GLU A 84 16.80 -2.96 21.25
N ASN A 85 16.68 -2.87 22.55
CA ASN A 85 16.56 -4.04 23.41
C ASN A 85 15.14 -4.22 23.99
N LYS A 86 14.12 -3.81 23.22
CA LYS A 86 12.71 -3.93 23.62
C LYS A 86 11.88 -4.57 22.50
N LEU A 87 11.08 -5.58 22.84
CA LEU A 87 9.99 -6.06 22.00
C LEU A 87 8.74 -5.26 22.35
N PHE A 88 8.18 -4.57 21.38
CA PHE A 88 6.90 -3.86 21.48
C PHE A 88 5.77 -4.71 20.96
N LEU A 89 4.61 -4.65 21.64
CA LEU A 89 3.36 -5.33 21.30
C LEU A 89 2.23 -4.31 21.33
N PHE A 90 1.60 -4.09 20.20
CA PHE A 90 0.47 -3.15 20.06
C PHE A 90 -0.77 -3.93 19.69
N GLU A 91 -1.62 -4.12 20.66
CA GLU A 91 -2.84 -4.89 20.55
C GLU A 91 -4.01 -3.98 20.16
N THR A 92 -4.90 -4.47 19.30
CA THR A 92 -6.10 -3.78 18.86
C THR A 92 -7.27 -4.76 18.92
N ASN A 93 -8.35 -4.39 19.62
CA ASN A 93 -9.53 -5.22 19.69
C ASN A 93 -10.29 -5.29 18.35
N LYS A 94 -11.21 -6.24 18.23
CA LYS A 94 -11.99 -6.52 17.01
C LYS A 94 -12.71 -5.28 16.45
N GLU A 95 -13.16 -4.40 17.31
CA GLU A 95 -13.90 -3.18 16.92
C GLU A 95 -12.98 -1.98 16.66
N GLU A 96 -11.65 -2.17 16.78
CA GLU A 96 -10.62 -1.13 16.71
C GLU A 96 -10.85 0.06 17.66
N THR A 97 -11.69 -0.13 18.66
CA THR A 97 -12.07 0.92 19.64
C THR A 97 -11.09 1.01 20.80
N LYS A 98 -10.39 -0.07 21.11
CA LYS A 98 -9.43 -0.14 22.22
C LYS A 98 -8.08 -0.62 21.73
N ARG A 99 -7.04 0.13 22.06
CA ARG A 99 -5.63 -0.22 21.80
C ARG A 99 -4.90 -0.34 23.13
N LEU A 100 -4.14 -1.43 23.28
CA LEU A 100 -3.27 -1.68 24.42
C LEU A 100 -1.83 -1.74 23.94
N TYR A 101 -0.93 -1.22 24.74
CA TYR A 101 0.48 -1.09 24.38
C TYR A 101 1.32 -1.77 25.43
N HIS A 102 2.13 -2.71 24.98
CA HIS A 102 3.00 -3.49 25.86
C HIS A 102 4.43 -3.48 25.35
N TYR A 103 5.38 -3.69 26.24
CA TYR A 103 6.75 -3.96 25.88
C TYR A 103 7.37 -5.03 26.79
N ILE A 104 8.40 -5.69 26.26
CA ILE A 104 9.24 -6.65 26.97
C ILE A 104 10.68 -6.14 26.85
N ASN A 105 11.39 -6.08 27.97
CA ASN A 105 12.81 -5.81 27.94
C ASN A 105 13.56 -7.12 27.63
N LEU A 106 14.28 -7.17 26.53
CA LEU A 106 14.97 -8.37 26.04
C LEU A 106 16.28 -8.68 26.79
N SER A 107 16.74 -7.77 27.65
CA SER A 107 17.80 -8.10 28.61
C SER A 107 17.33 -9.04 29.72
N ASP A 108 15.99 -9.18 29.89
CA ASP A 108 15.37 -10.06 30.86
C ASP A 108 14.87 -11.32 30.14
N GLU A 109 15.56 -12.45 30.34
CA GLU A 109 15.22 -13.74 29.70
C GLU A 109 13.87 -14.31 30.14
N THR A 110 13.22 -13.70 31.13
CA THR A 110 11.86 -14.11 31.57
C THR A 110 10.76 -13.59 30.66
N PHE A 111 11.07 -12.72 29.70
CA PHE A 111 10.14 -12.10 28.78
C PHE A 111 8.91 -11.48 29.47
N LYS A 112 9.11 -10.82 30.60
CA LYS A 112 8.02 -10.22 31.38
C LYS A 112 7.36 -9.07 30.62
N ILE A 113 6.07 -9.23 30.33
CA ILE A 113 5.25 -8.21 29.67
C ILE A 113 4.98 -7.04 30.65
N LYS A 114 5.19 -5.82 30.17
CA LYS A 114 4.83 -4.59 30.86
C LYS A 114 3.88 -3.78 29.98
N GLU A 115 2.78 -3.32 30.54
CA GLU A 115 1.89 -2.37 29.89
C GLU A 115 2.48 -0.95 30.02
N PHE A 116 2.31 -0.11 29.00
CA PHE A 116 2.59 1.31 29.09
C PHE A 116 1.45 2.15 28.51
N VAL A 117 1.27 3.32 29.09
CA VAL A 117 0.24 4.27 28.66
C VAL A 117 0.79 5.13 27.54
N VAL A 118 -0.02 5.37 26.51
CA VAL A 118 0.32 6.31 25.43
C VAL A 118 -0.47 7.61 25.58
N PRO A 119 0.13 8.75 25.25
CA PRO A 119 -0.58 10.02 25.21
C PRO A 119 -1.65 10.00 24.13
N ASN A 120 -2.82 10.58 24.43
CA ASN A 120 -3.93 10.76 23.49
C ASN A 120 -4.61 9.45 22.96
N GLY A 121 -4.38 8.32 23.59
CA GLY A 121 -5.10 7.08 23.29
C GLY A 121 -5.03 6.65 21.82
N ASN A 122 -6.20 6.56 21.17
CA ASN A 122 -6.29 6.08 19.77
C ASN A 122 -5.66 7.00 18.72
N ASP A 123 -5.33 8.23 19.06
CA ASP A 123 -4.65 9.17 18.15
C ASP A 123 -3.13 8.95 18.05
N PHE A 124 -2.60 8.01 18.81
CA PHE A 124 -1.19 7.66 18.82
C PHE A 124 -0.81 6.72 17.66
N SER A 125 0.26 7.07 16.96
CA SER A 125 0.93 6.17 15.98
C SER A 125 2.43 6.21 16.23
N TYR A 126 2.97 5.07 16.65
CA TYR A 126 4.39 4.88 16.93
C TYR A 126 5.26 5.12 15.69
N LEU A 127 6.38 5.78 15.86
CA LEU A 127 7.41 6.00 14.83
C LEU A 127 8.72 5.28 15.19
N TYR A 128 9.25 5.58 16.40
CA TYR A 128 10.56 5.10 16.83
C TYR A 128 10.68 5.13 18.36
N SER A 129 11.67 4.42 18.89
CA SER A 129 12.11 4.59 20.27
C SER A 129 13.64 4.65 20.35
N LYS A 130 14.13 5.53 21.20
CA LYS A 130 15.54 5.69 21.52
C LYS A 130 15.67 5.78 23.03
N GLU A 131 16.39 4.82 23.63
CA GLU A 131 16.43 4.64 25.08
C GLU A 131 15.00 4.51 25.66
N ASP A 132 14.58 5.40 26.54
CA ASP A 132 13.23 5.42 27.12
C ASP A 132 12.29 6.45 26.46
N ASN A 133 12.75 7.15 25.42
CA ASN A 133 11.91 8.08 24.66
C ASN A 133 11.23 7.37 23.50
N VAL A 134 9.91 7.56 23.43
CA VAL A 134 9.04 7.06 22.34
C VAL A 134 8.65 8.22 21.45
N TYR A 135 8.96 8.12 20.17
CA TYR A 135 8.59 9.08 19.12
C TYR A 135 7.34 8.61 18.42
N PHE A 136 6.39 9.51 18.19
CA PHE A 136 5.08 9.16 17.61
C PHE A 136 4.52 10.31 16.78
N THR A 137 3.54 10.01 15.92
CA THR A 137 2.68 11.01 15.27
C THR A 137 1.28 10.93 15.85
N ASN A 138 0.59 12.08 15.85
CA ASN A 138 -0.77 12.17 16.38
C ASN A 138 -1.78 12.29 15.22
N SER A 139 -2.82 11.43 15.21
CA SER A 139 -3.83 11.40 14.14
C SER A 139 -4.77 12.61 14.11
N LYS A 140 -4.69 13.54 15.07
CA LYS A 140 -5.35 14.85 15.01
C LYS A 140 -4.76 15.77 13.93
N TYR A 141 -3.51 15.57 13.57
CA TYR A 141 -2.81 16.41 12.60
C TYR A 141 -2.88 15.78 11.20
N ASP A 142 -3.67 16.40 10.33
CA ASP A 142 -3.93 15.88 8.98
C ASP A 142 -2.67 15.65 8.16
N TRP A 143 -1.65 16.52 8.36
CA TRP A 143 -0.43 16.50 7.56
C TRP A 143 0.74 15.76 8.21
N GLY A 144 0.54 15.23 9.42
CA GLY A 144 1.54 14.50 10.19
C GLY A 144 2.50 15.42 10.96
N ASP A 145 2.92 14.94 12.11
CA ASP A 145 3.86 15.61 13.04
C ASP A 145 4.78 14.56 13.68
N VAL A 146 5.80 15.01 14.41
CA VAL A 146 6.63 14.15 15.26
C VAL A 146 6.61 14.71 16.69
N ARG A 147 6.25 13.85 17.62
CA ARG A 147 6.20 14.11 19.06
C ARG A 147 6.99 13.06 19.81
N SER A 148 7.35 13.35 21.04
CA SER A 148 7.95 12.36 21.93
C SER A 148 7.38 12.42 23.34
N PHE A 149 7.52 11.32 24.07
CA PHE A 149 7.35 11.22 25.51
C PHE A 149 8.31 10.19 26.08
N ASN A 150 8.60 10.28 27.37
CA ASN A 150 9.35 9.24 28.06
C ASN A 150 8.38 8.12 28.49
N ILE A 151 8.71 6.86 28.24
CA ILE A 151 7.85 5.69 28.52
C ILE A 151 7.53 5.57 30.03
N ASN A 152 8.40 6.09 30.90
CA ASN A 152 8.22 6.13 32.35
C ASN A 152 7.43 7.36 32.84
N ASN A 153 7.25 8.41 31.98
CA ASN A 153 6.45 9.61 32.26
C ASN A 153 5.64 10.02 31.02
N PRO A 154 4.58 9.27 30.65
CA PRO A 154 3.86 9.47 29.39
C PRO A 154 2.94 10.71 29.38
N THR A 155 2.82 11.41 30.50
CA THR A 155 2.00 12.65 30.59
C THR A 155 2.69 13.88 30.01
N GLU A 156 4.02 13.86 29.96
CA GLU A 156 4.83 14.95 29.41
C GLU A 156 5.14 14.72 27.94
N VAL A 157 4.37 15.37 27.07
CA VAL A 157 4.52 15.25 25.61
C VAL A 157 5.21 16.48 25.04
N THR A 158 6.31 16.24 24.33
CA THR A 158 7.06 17.28 23.62
C THR A 158 6.73 17.25 22.13
N SER A 159 6.42 18.42 21.53
CA SER A 159 6.31 18.57 20.08
C SER A 159 7.71 18.76 19.49
N ILE A 160 8.19 17.76 18.76
CA ILE A 160 9.53 17.78 18.16
C ILE A 160 9.50 18.45 16.79
N ILE A 161 8.64 17.98 15.90
CA ILE A 161 8.47 18.54 14.55
C ILE A 161 6.98 18.75 14.32
N PRO A 162 6.50 20.02 14.30
CA PRO A 162 5.10 20.32 14.06
C PRO A 162 4.70 20.02 12.62
N GLN A 163 3.40 19.78 12.39
CA GLN A 163 2.89 19.60 11.03
C GLN A 163 3.16 20.81 10.15
N ILE A 164 3.42 20.57 8.87
CA ILE A 164 3.53 21.59 7.83
C ILE A 164 2.26 21.52 6.98
N TYR A 165 1.43 22.57 7.00
CA TYR A 165 0.18 22.60 6.24
C TYR A 165 0.42 22.35 4.75
N SER A 166 -0.42 21.54 4.12
CA SER A 166 -0.35 21.07 2.73
C SER A 166 0.87 20.21 2.36
N HIS A 167 1.76 19.91 3.30
CA HIS A 167 2.91 19.03 3.10
C HIS A 167 2.73 17.77 3.93
N LEU A 168 2.34 16.68 3.29
CA LEU A 168 2.12 15.41 3.97
C LEU A 168 3.46 14.82 4.44
N LEU A 169 3.58 14.57 5.73
CA LEU A 169 4.64 13.73 6.29
C LEU A 169 4.31 12.28 5.93
N VAL A 170 4.97 11.77 4.90
CA VAL A 170 4.70 10.42 4.36
C VAL A 170 5.33 9.36 5.24
N ASP A 171 6.54 9.64 5.72
CA ASP A 171 7.35 8.66 6.46
C ASP A 171 8.45 9.37 7.26
N THR A 172 8.97 8.68 8.27
CA THR A 172 10.09 9.12 9.09
C THR A 172 11.10 7.99 9.25
N ASP A 173 12.37 8.30 9.01
CA ASP A 173 13.48 7.42 9.38
C ASP A 173 14.27 8.06 10.53
N PHE A 174 14.96 7.23 11.29
CA PHE A 174 15.72 7.63 12.46
C PHE A 174 17.13 7.05 12.39
N THR A 175 18.14 7.90 12.58
CA THR A 175 19.53 7.47 12.80
C THR A 175 19.90 7.69 14.27
N SER A 176 21.13 7.38 14.64
CA SER A 176 21.63 7.68 15.99
C SER A 176 21.61 9.17 16.34
N GLU A 177 21.69 10.08 15.33
CA GLU A 177 21.80 11.52 15.51
C GLU A 177 20.63 12.33 14.95
N TYR A 178 19.91 11.81 13.93
CA TYR A 178 18.96 12.59 13.17
C TYR A 178 17.59 11.93 13.04
N ILE A 179 16.56 12.78 12.90
CA ILE A 179 15.22 12.44 12.46
C ILE A 179 15.10 12.89 11.00
N ILE A 180 14.73 11.97 10.12
CA ILE A 180 14.64 12.19 8.68
C ILE A 180 13.17 12.12 8.27
N CYS A 181 12.58 13.27 7.98
CA CYS A 181 11.18 13.42 7.62
C CYS A 181 11.00 13.48 6.10
N LYS A 182 10.23 12.56 5.54
CA LYS A 182 9.89 12.53 4.12
C LYS A 182 8.56 13.23 3.90
N TYR A 183 8.56 14.25 3.09
CA TYR A 183 7.38 15.05 2.77
C TYR A 183 6.97 14.93 1.32
N ARG A 184 5.66 15.06 1.09
CA ARG A 184 5.05 15.16 -0.23
C ARG A 184 4.12 16.37 -0.30
N ASN A 185 4.22 17.11 -1.41
CA ASN A 185 3.30 18.18 -1.76
C ASN A 185 3.08 18.20 -3.28
N LEU A 186 1.88 17.75 -3.76
CA LEU A 186 1.45 17.79 -5.17
C LEU A 186 2.57 17.39 -6.16
N GLY A 187 3.04 16.14 -6.06
CA GLY A 187 4.07 15.60 -6.95
C GLY A 187 5.51 16.02 -6.64
N ARG A 188 5.73 16.90 -5.66
CA ARG A 188 7.05 17.23 -5.11
C ARG A 188 7.32 16.39 -3.88
N ASN A 189 8.42 15.69 -3.88
CA ASN A 189 8.88 14.89 -2.75
C ASN A 189 10.20 15.44 -2.24
N TYR A 190 10.34 15.59 -0.93
CA TYR A 190 11.57 16.11 -0.31
C TYR A 190 11.79 15.52 1.08
N ILE A 191 13.01 15.64 1.57
CA ILE A 191 13.44 15.21 2.88
C ILE A 191 13.83 16.44 3.68
N ASN A 192 13.32 16.57 4.91
CA ASN A 192 13.88 17.45 5.93
C ASN A 192 14.59 16.59 6.97
N ILE A 193 15.79 17.00 7.33
CA ILE A 193 16.61 16.39 8.36
C ILE A 193 16.62 17.29 9.57
N HIS A 194 16.39 16.70 10.75
CA HIS A 194 16.33 17.39 12.03
C HIS A 194 17.18 16.69 13.08
N ASN A 195 17.70 17.43 14.04
CA ASN A 195 18.19 16.86 15.28
C ASN A 195 17.03 16.32 16.13
N TYR A 196 17.31 15.55 17.18
CA TYR A 196 16.30 14.98 18.06
C TYR A 196 15.54 16.03 18.91
N ASP A 197 16.06 17.25 19.02
CA ASP A 197 15.37 18.42 19.63
C ASP A 197 14.41 19.13 18.65
N GLY A 198 14.35 18.69 17.38
CA GLY A 198 13.56 19.30 16.32
C GLY A 198 14.28 20.37 15.51
N THR A 199 15.48 20.76 15.88
CA THR A 199 16.27 21.76 15.14
C THR A 199 16.50 21.29 13.70
N PHE A 200 16.12 22.13 12.73
CA PHE A 200 16.30 21.85 11.30
C PHE A 200 17.78 21.87 10.92
N VAL A 201 18.23 20.83 10.24
CA VAL A 201 19.59 20.68 9.74
C VAL A 201 19.66 20.96 8.24
N ARG A 202 18.87 20.24 7.43
CA ARG A 202 19.00 20.29 5.97
C ARG A 202 17.74 19.80 5.25
N LYS A 203 17.56 20.31 4.01
CA LYS A 203 16.53 19.82 3.07
C LYS A 203 17.17 19.23 1.83
N PHE A 204 16.61 18.13 1.32
CA PHE A 204 16.87 17.59 -0.01
C PHE A 204 15.57 17.41 -0.77
N GLU A 205 15.56 17.83 -2.01
CA GLU A 205 14.37 17.77 -2.86
C GLU A 205 14.61 16.83 -4.04
N ALA A 206 13.65 15.93 -4.28
CA ALA A 206 13.69 15.08 -5.46
C ALA A 206 13.43 15.92 -6.72
N PRO A 207 13.99 15.55 -7.87
CA PRO A 207 13.55 16.13 -9.13
C PRO A 207 12.04 16.01 -9.31
N MET A 208 11.42 16.97 -9.99
CA MET A 208 9.97 17.01 -10.18
C MET A 208 9.42 15.71 -10.75
N GLY A 209 8.36 15.19 -10.15
CA GLY A 209 7.70 13.95 -10.57
C GLY A 209 8.43 12.66 -10.16
N MET A 210 9.53 12.77 -9.42
CA MET A 210 10.23 11.62 -8.86
C MET A 210 9.83 11.38 -7.39
N ASN A 211 9.83 10.12 -7.03
CA ASN A 211 9.79 9.66 -5.64
C ASN A 211 11.19 9.19 -5.23
N PHE A 212 11.38 8.89 -3.96
CA PHE A 212 12.67 8.38 -3.48
C PHE A 212 12.49 7.35 -2.37
N LYS A 213 13.51 6.49 -2.25
CA LYS A 213 13.72 5.60 -1.10
C LYS A 213 15.03 5.99 -0.43
N ILE A 214 15.04 5.90 0.89
CA ILE A 214 16.24 6.12 1.69
C ILE A 214 16.71 4.78 2.22
N ARG A 215 18.01 4.59 2.25
CA ARG A 215 18.68 3.47 2.90
C ARG A 215 19.88 4.00 3.65
N PHE A 216 20.20 3.41 4.78
CA PHE A 216 21.48 3.59 5.46
C PHE A 216 22.18 2.24 5.49
N LEU A 217 23.51 2.26 5.38
CA LEU A 217 24.30 1.05 5.63
C LEU A 217 24.41 0.78 7.12
N ASP A 218 24.46 1.86 7.91
CA ASP A 218 24.53 1.84 9.36
C ASP A 218 23.77 3.07 9.89
N ASN A 219 23.01 2.91 10.97
CA ASN A 219 22.30 4.00 11.61
C ASN A 219 23.21 5.02 12.32
N LYS A 220 24.52 4.74 12.40
CA LYS A 220 25.55 5.61 12.99
C LYS A 220 26.27 6.49 11.98
N THR A 221 25.99 6.32 10.68
CA THR A 221 26.67 7.11 9.64
C THR A 221 25.94 8.41 9.35
N ASN A 222 26.70 9.44 8.94
CA ASN A 222 26.15 10.68 8.39
C ASN A 222 25.88 10.59 6.88
N GLU A 223 25.77 9.37 6.34
CA GLU A 223 25.59 9.11 4.91
C GLU A 223 24.26 8.42 4.65
N LEU A 224 23.49 8.99 3.74
CA LEU A 224 22.25 8.42 3.24
C LEU A 224 22.43 7.95 1.79
N TYR A 225 21.90 6.78 1.49
CA TYR A 225 21.71 6.34 0.13
C TYR A 225 20.30 6.66 -0.31
N VAL A 226 20.16 7.54 -1.30
CA VAL A 226 18.88 8.00 -1.81
C VAL A 226 18.70 7.47 -3.21
N THR A 227 17.67 6.67 -3.43
CA THR A 227 17.28 6.18 -4.74
C THR A 227 16.09 6.96 -5.24
N PHE A 228 16.27 7.78 -6.27
CA PHE A 228 15.16 8.44 -6.98
C PHE A 228 14.62 7.51 -8.07
N TYR A 229 13.30 7.52 -8.24
CA TYR A 229 12.61 6.75 -9.28
C TYR A 229 11.31 7.44 -9.68
N SER A 230 10.84 7.13 -10.89
CA SER A 230 9.56 7.61 -11.41
C SER A 230 8.86 6.51 -12.19
N TYR A 231 7.75 6.80 -12.81
CA TYR A 231 7.11 5.87 -13.75
C TYR A 231 7.98 5.52 -14.96
N THR A 232 8.88 6.43 -15.35
CA THR A 232 9.71 6.31 -16.57
C THR A 232 11.20 6.17 -16.29
N ILE A 233 11.63 6.28 -15.05
CA ILE A 233 13.03 6.17 -14.62
C ILE A 233 13.11 5.11 -13.53
N SER A 234 13.90 4.06 -13.75
CA SER A 234 14.01 2.92 -12.83
C SER A 234 14.63 3.30 -11.49
N TYR A 235 15.85 3.82 -11.51
CA TYR A 235 16.52 4.38 -10.33
C TYR A 235 17.71 5.25 -10.70
N LEU A 236 17.86 6.31 -9.90
CA LEU A 236 19.05 7.11 -9.84
C LEU A 236 19.55 7.08 -8.40
N ASN A 237 20.70 6.48 -8.16
CA ASN A 237 21.22 6.29 -6.82
C ASN A 237 22.23 7.40 -6.49
N TYR A 238 22.03 8.02 -5.34
CA TYR A 238 22.92 9.05 -4.82
C TYR A 238 23.33 8.71 -3.40
N LYS A 239 24.56 9.02 -3.09
CA LYS A 239 25.08 9.08 -1.73
C LYS A 239 25.04 10.52 -1.27
N LEU A 240 24.43 10.76 -0.15
CA LEU A 240 24.21 12.06 0.44
C LEU A 240 24.92 12.15 1.78
N ASN A 241 25.76 13.14 1.96
CA ASN A 241 26.32 13.45 3.27
C ASN A 241 25.40 14.44 4.00
N ILE A 242 24.86 14.04 5.16
CA ILE A 242 23.93 14.87 5.94
C ILE A 242 24.60 16.14 6.42
N THR A 243 25.85 16.06 6.89
CA THR A 243 26.58 17.17 7.50
C THR A 243 27.01 18.21 6.47
N THR A 244 27.65 17.79 5.38
CA THR A 244 28.18 18.71 4.35
C THR A 244 27.14 19.08 3.31
N GLY A 245 26.18 18.20 3.02
CA GLY A 245 25.19 18.36 1.98
C GLY A 245 25.67 17.89 0.60
N ASP A 246 26.87 17.34 0.52
CA ASP A 246 27.41 16.83 -0.73
C ASP A 246 26.60 15.66 -1.22
N THR A 247 26.31 15.68 -2.53
CA THR A 247 25.61 14.60 -3.21
C THR A 247 26.51 14.03 -4.31
N ASN A 248 26.78 12.74 -4.25
CA ASN A 248 27.54 12.04 -5.27
C ASN A 248 26.68 10.94 -5.88
N VAL A 249 26.78 10.78 -7.20
CA VAL A 249 26.15 9.63 -7.87
C VAL A 249 26.80 8.36 -7.32
N TYR A 250 25.97 7.44 -6.85
CA TYR A 250 26.41 6.14 -6.35
C TYR A 250 26.14 5.06 -7.38
N TYR A 251 27.19 4.49 -7.90
CA TYR A 251 27.13 3.29 -8.72
C TYR A 251 27.48 2.09 -7.84
N ASN A 252 26.56 1.17 -7.69
CA ASN A 252 26.90 -0.14 -7.14
C ASN A 252 27.50 -0.98 -8.28
N ASP A 253 28.62 -1.61 -8.07
CA ASP A 253 29.31 -2.49 -9.05
C ASP A 253 28.41 -3.61 -9.59
N PHE A 254 27.31 -3.93 -8.89
CA PHE A 254 26.29 -4.88 -9.32
C PHE A 254 25.17 -4.27 -10.20
N ILE A 255 25.10 -2.93 -10.31
CA ILE A 255 24.09 -2.24 -11.10
C ILE A 255 24.84 -1.28 -12.05
N GLU A 256 25.34 -1.82 -13.14
CA GLU A 256 25.68 -0.97 -14.27
C GLU A 256 24.42 -0.16 -14.65
N PRO A 257 24.56 1.15 -14.93
CA PRO A 257 23.46 1.91 -15.48
C PRO A 257 23.09 1.27 -16.81
N LYS A 258 22.12 0.33 -16.78
CA LYS A 258 21.58 -0.23 -18.03
C LYS A 258 21.02 0.95 -18.81
N PRO A 259 21.40 1.11 -20.08
CA PRO A 259 20.79 2.13 -20.91
C PRO A 259 19.27 1.95 -20.79
N THR A 260 18.58 3.02 -20.46
CA THR A 260 17.12 3.01 -20.45
C THR A 260 16.65 2.58 -21.83
N LEU A 261 15.76 1.58 -21.91
CA LEU A 261 15.21 1.08 -23.19
C LEU A 261 14.67 2.22 -24.06
N PHE A 262 14.22 3.29 -23.40
CA PHE A 262 13.77 4.53 -24.04
C PHE A 262 14.40 5.72 -23.34
N PRO A 263 14.82 6.76 -24.08
CA PRO A 263 15.27 8.00 -23.47
C PRO A 263 14.18 8.60 -22.57
N PHE A 264 14.48 8.81 -21.29
CA PHE A 264 13.51 9.34 -20.31
C PHE A 264 12.95 10.72 -20.67
N ASN A 265 13.66 11.48 -21.53
CA ASN A 265 13.22 12.76 -22.04
C ASN A 265 12.13 12.66 -23.15
N HIS A 266 11.75 11.47 -23.61
CA HIS A 266 10.66 11.24 -24.56
C HIS A 266 9.28 11.49 -23.92
N PHE A 267 9.17 11.32 -22.60
CA PHE A 267 7.90 11.40 -21.92
C PHE A 267 7.72 12.73 -21.20
N GLU A 268 6.48 13.12 -21.05
CA GLU A 268 6.04 14.25 -20.24
C GLU A 268 5.18 13.72 -19.09
N THR A 269 5.51 14.14 -17.86
CA THR A 269 4.73 13.84 -16.66
C THR A 269 4.15 15.12 -16.11
N LYS A 270 2.84 15.17 -15.95
CA LYS A 270 2.10 16.32 -15.38
C LYS A 270 1.34 15.87 -14.15
N THR A 271 1.40 16.63 -13.08
CA THR A 271 0.44 16.54 -11.98
C THR A 271 -0.55 17.69 -12.11
N ILE A 272 -1.81 17.33 -12.27
CA ILE A 272 -2.93 18.27 -12.41
C ILE A 272 -3.93 18.07 -11.27
N THR A 273 -4.92 18.91 -11.17
CA THR A 273 -6.12 18.68 -10.36
C THR A 273 -7.37 18.76 -11.24
N TYR A 274 -8.35 17.91 -10.98
CA TYR A 274 -9.69 17.99 -11.56
C TYR A 274 -10.73 18.14 -10.47
N LYS A 275 -11.93 18.59 -10.81
CA LYS A 275 -13.04 18.70 -9.87
C LYS A 275 -13.83 17.41 -9.83
N SER A 276 -13.98 16.83 -8.63
CA SER A 276 -15.02 15.84 -8.39
C SER A 276 -16.40 16.50 -8.38
N ARG A 277 -17.45 15.71 -8.57
CA ARG A 277 -18.85 16.19 -8.63
C ARG A 277 -19.33 16.97 -7.41
N ASP A 278 -18.69 16.80 -6.27
CA ASP A 278 -18.91 17.58 -5.05
C ASP A 278 -18.02 18.82 -4.94
N GLY A 279 -17.29 19.18 -6.00
CA GLY A 279 -16.42 20.35 -6.10
C GLY A 279 -15.04 20.20 -5.46
N LYS A 280 -14.68 19.01 -4.94
CA LYS A 280 -13.34 18.78 -4.39
C LYS A 280 -12.28 18.70 -5.48
N ASP A 281 -11.11 19.29 -5.19
CA ASP A 281 -9.92 19.18 -6.02
C ASP A 281 -9.24 17.82 -5.79
N VAL A 282 -9.23 16.98 -6.82
CA VAL A 282 -8.60 15.66 -6.82
C VAL A 282 -7.32 15.69 -7.66
N PRO A 283 -6.16 15.35 -7.13
CA PRO A 283 -4.93 15.29 -7.90
C PRO A 283 -4.92 14.09 -8.85
N MET A 284 -4.30 14.29 -10.01
CA MET A 284 -4.06 13.23 -10.98
C MET A 284 -2.71 13.42 -11.65
N THR A 285 -1.92 12.37 -11.72
CA THR A 285 -0.69 12.33 -12.51
C THR A 285 -1.01 11.77 -13.89
N ILE A 286 -0.63 12.51 -14.95
CA ILE A 286 -0.81 12.09 -16.35
C ILE A 286 0.57 11.99 -16.99
N ILE A 287 0.81 10.89 -17.73
CA ILE A 287 2.06 10.62 -18.41
C ILE A 287 1.76 10.23 -19.86
N HIS A 288 2.50 10.81 -20.76
CA HIS A 288 2.39 10.53 -22.18
C HIS A 288 3.68 10.87 -22.93
N LYS A 289 3.80 10.39 -24.16
CA LYS A 289 4.88 10.81 -25.05
C LYS A 289 4.76 12.30 -25.36
N LYS A 290 5.88 13.03 -25.43
CA LYS A 290 5.87 14.45 -25.80
C LYS A 290 5.24 14.64 -27.18
N GLY A 291 4.44 15.70 -27.35
CA GLY A 291 3.83 16.07 -28.62
C GLY A 291 2.60 15.27 -29.01
N ILE A 292 1.96 14.51 -28.07
CA ILE A 292 0.65 13.91 -28.39
C ILE A 292 -0.40 14.97 -28.74
N GLN A 293 -1.37 14.56 -29.56
CA GLN A 293 -2.51 15.41 -29.91
C GLN A 293 -3.69 15.10 -28.96
N LEU A 294 -4.21 16.12 -28.29
CA LEU A 294 -5.41 16.01 -27.46
C LEU A 294 -6.67 16.07 -28.35
N ASN A 295 -6.99 14.97 -29.00
CA ASN A 295 -8.07 14.84 -29.98
C ASN A 295 -9.10 13.77 -29.64
N GLY A 296 -9.01 13.17 -28.43
CA GLY A 296 -9.89 12.11 -27.97
C GLY A 296 -9.57 10.71 -28.54
N LYS A 297 -8.46 10.53 -29.25
CA LYS A 297 -8.13 9.26 -29.93
C LYS A 297 -7.01 8.45 -29.27
N ASN A 298 -6.37 8.98 -28.22
CA ASN A 298 -5.26 8.27 -27.61
C ASN A 298 -5.75 7.12 -26.73
N PRO A 299 -5.22 5.90 -26.91
CA PRO A 299 -5.43 4.81 -25.97
C PRO A 299 -4.98 5.23 -24.58
N THR A 300 -5.87 5.15 -23.58
CA THR A 300 -5.58 5.66 -22.24
C THR A 300 -5.86 4.59 -21.19
N LEU A 301 -4.93 4.45 -20.25
CA LEU A 301 -5.08 3.61 -19.06
C LEU A 301 -5.20 4.51 -17.82
N LEU A 302 -6.34 4.43 -17.14
CA LEU A 302 -6.59 5.13 -15.88
C LEU A 302 -6.54 4.15 -14.72
N GLU A 303 -5.76 4.48 -13.70
CA GLU A 303 -5.63 3.69 -12.46
C GLU A 303 -5.86 4.56 -11.22
N ALA A 304 -6.26 3.89 -10.13
CA ALA A 304 -6.32 4.46 -8.78
C ALA A 304 -6.26 3.36 -7.72
N TYR A 305 -6.04 3.78 -6.47
CA TYR A 305 -6.15 2.89 -5.32
C TYR A 305 -7.24 3.33 -4.34
N GLY A 306 -7.12 4.51 -3.73
CA GLY A 306 -8.17 5.17 -2.94
C GLY A 306 -8.66 4.40 -1.71
N GLY A 307 -7.76 3.87 -0.89
CA GLY A 307 -8.15 3.17 0.33
C GLY A 307 -7.06 3.09 1.40
N PHE A 308 -7.48 2.81 2.63
CA PHE A 308 -6.61 2.54 3.78
C PHE A 308 -5.64 3.68 4.11
N GLY A 309 -5.91 4.91 3.68
CA GLY A 309 -5.00 6.04 3.85
C GLY A 309 -3.64 5.85 3.14
N SER A 310 -3.55 4.89 2.22
CA SER A 310 -2.31 4.62 1.48
C SER A 310 -1.96 5.78 0.58
N VAL A 311 -0.69 6.17 0.61
CA VAL A 311 -0.12 7.19 -0.30
C VAL A 311 0.48 6.48 -1.49
N SER A 312 -0.17 6.58 -2.63
CA SER A 312 0.33 6.01 -3.88
C SER A 312 1.41 6.90 -4.48
N GLY A 313 2.40 6.27 -5.09
CA GLY A 313 3.49 6.97 -5.75
C GLY A 313 3.91 6.28 -7.04
N PRO A 314 4.76 6.92 -7.85
CA PRO A 314 5.26 6.32 -9.06
C PRO A 314 5.96 5.00 -8.77
N SER A 315 5.81 4.06 -9.69
CA SER A 315 6.56 2.81 -9.74
C SER A 315 7.03 2.60 -11.17
N TYR A 316 8.30 2.30 -11.34
CA TYR A 316 8.85 2.02 -12.67
C TYR A 316 8.29 0.71 -13.21
N ASP A 317 7.79 0.76 -14.45
CA ASP A 317 7.19 -0.38 -15.13
C ASP A 317 7.58 -0.33 -16.62
N VAL A 318 8.28 -1.37 -17.07
CA VAL A 318 8.75 -1.49 -18.47
C VAL A 318 7.59 -1.67 -19.44
N GLY A 319 6.53 -2.39 -19.04
CA GLY A 319 5.34 -2.56 -19.85
C GLY A 319 4.61 -1.22 -20.07
N LEU A 320 4.55 -0.39 -19.02
CA LEU A 320 4.03 0.98 -19.13
C LEU A 320 4.85 1.81 -20.13
N LEU A 321 6.18 1.72 -20.10
CA LEU A 321 7.01 2.44 -21.06
C LEU A 321 6.70 2.04 -22.51
N HIS A 322 6.50 0.76 -22.79
CA HIS A 322 6.09 0.30 -24.12
C HIS A 322 4.71 0.83 -24.51
N PHE A 323 3.76 0.84 -23.59
CA PHE A 323 2.44 1.40 -23.82
C PHE A 323 2.51 2.90 -24.17
N LEU A 324 3.28 3.68 -23.41
CA LEU A 324 3.52 5.11 -23.66
C LEU A 324 4.25 5.36 -24.98
N GLU A 325 5.26 4.56 -25.29
CA GLU A 325 6.04 4.71 -26.53
C GLU A 325 5.21 4.49 -27.79
N LYS A 326 4.22 3.60 -27.71
CA LYS A 326 3.22 3.39 -28.77
C LYS A 326 2.19 4.53 -28.88
N GLY A 327 2.24 5.56 -28.03
CA GLY A 327 1.32 6.69 -28.03
C GLY A 327 0.18 6.56 -27.01
N GLY A 328 0.27 5.63 -26.08
CA GLY A 328 -0.66 5.53 -24.96
C GLY A 328 -0.52 6.70 -23.99
N VAL A 329 -1.60 6.96 -23.25
CA VAL A 329 -1.64 7.88 -22.11
C VAL A 329 -1.88 7.08 -20.85
N TYR A 330 -1.09 7.33 -19.81
CA TYR A 330 -1.31 6.77 -18.49
C TYR A 330 -1.77 7.86 -17.54
N ALA A 331 -2.78 7.58 -16.74
CA ALA A 331 -3.29 8.47 -15.71
C ALA A 331 -3.45 7.72 -14.38
N PHE A 332 -2.97 8.33 -13.30
CA PHE A 332 -3.18 7.83 -11.93
C PHE A 332 -3.91 8.89 -11.12
N ALA A 333 -5.14 8.58 -10.68
CA ALA A 333 -5.96 9.48 -9.88
C ALA A 333 -5.73 9.22 -8.38
N GLU A 334 -5.38 10.28 -7.63
CA GLU A 334 -5.14 10.24 -6.18
C GLU A 334 -6.46 10.50 -5.42
N ILE A 335 -7.41 9.58 -5.59
CA ILE A 335 -8.79 9.70 -5.12
C ILE A 335 -8.90 9.63 -3.59
N ARG A 336 -10.00 10.16 -3.03
CA ARG A 336 -10.32 10.05 -1.61
C ARG A 336 -10.31 8.60 -1.12
N GLY A 337 -10.02 8.41 0.17
CA GLY A 337 -9.74 7.09 0.74
C GLY A 337 -8.24 6.77 0.76
N GLY A 338 -7.45 7.36 -0.15
CA GLY A 338 -5.99 7.41 -0.04
C GLY A 338 -5.50 8.44 0.99
N GLY A 339 -4.18 8.55 1.15
CA GLY A 339 -3.54 9.45 2.11
C GLY A 339 -2.91 10.70 1.51
N GLU A 340 -2.96 10.87 0.19
CA GLU A 340 -2.16 11.85 -0.56
C GLU A 340 -2.37 13.31 -0.12
N LYS A 341 -3.57 13.64 0.37
CA LYS A 341 -3.91 14.96 0.94
C LYS A 341 -4.18 14.90 2.44
N GLY A 342 -3.51 13.99 3.15
CA GLY A 342 -3.57 13.87 4.60
C GLY A 342 -4.71 12.99 5.12
N ARG A 343 -4.84 12.95 6.44
CA ARG A 343 -5.76 12.02 7.13
C ARG A 343 -7.22 12.31 6.84
N LYS A 344 -7.57 13.59 6.66
CA LYS A 344 -8.94 13.98 6.27
C LYS A 344 -9.32 13.43 4.91
N TRP A 345 -8.38 13.36 3.96
CA TRP A 345 -8.58 12.79 2.63
C TRP A 345 -8.97 11.32 2.70
N HIS A 346 -8.31 10.57 3.59
CA HIS A 346 -8.69 9.19 3.91
C HIS A 346 -10.09 9.12 4.53
N LYS A 347 -10.35 9.88 5.60
CA LYS A 347 -11.63 9.88 6.31
C LYS A 347 -12.83 10.26 5.42
N ASP A 348 -12.61 11.10 4.40
CA ASP A 348 -13.64 11.51 3.45
C ASP A 348 -13.89 10.49 2.31
N GLY A 349 -13.16 9.36 2.30
CA GLY A 349 -13.31 8.28 1.31
C GLY A 349 -13.41 6.87 1.92
N ARG A 350 -13.86 6.71 3.18
CA ARG A 350 -14.04 5.42 3.84
C ARG A 350 -15.40 5.30 4.55
N GLY A 351 -15.80 4.08 4.92
CA GLY A 351 -17.05 3.79 5.61
C GLY A 351 -18.25 4.35 4.84
N LEU A 352 -19.14 5.06 5.52
CA LEU A 352 -20.32 5.70 4.92
C LEU A 352 -19.99 6.71 3.82
N LYS A 353 -18.75 7.21 3.77
CA LYS A 353 -18.27 8.14 2.74
C LYS A 353 -17.50 7.46 1.60
N LYS A 354 -17.43 6.13 1.57
CA LYS A 354 -16.67 5.37 0.57
C LYS A 354 -17.08 5.68 -0.88
N MET A 355 -18.33 6.04 -1.10
CA MET A 355 -18.82 6.48 -2.42
C MET A 355 -18.03 7.65 -3.01
N ASN A 356 -17.45 8.52 -2.17
CA ASN A 356 -16.64 9.63 -2.66
C ASN A 356 -15.39 9.14 -3.44
N SER A 357 -14.76 8.03 -3.00
CA SER A 357 -13.63 7.44 -3.72
C SER A 357 -14.02 7.02 -5.14
N PHE A 358 -15.17 6.36 -5.27
CA PHE A 358 -15.64 5.86 -6.56
C PHE A 358 -16.10 7.00 -7.47
N ASN A 359 -16.75 8.02 -6.90
CA ASN A 359 -17.15 9.22 -7.61
C ASN A 359 -15.92 9.97 -8.15
N ASP A 360 -14.89 10.15 -7.33
CA ASP A 360 -13.64 10.79 -7.76
C ASP A 360 -13.02 10.05 -8.96
N PHE A 361 -13.03 8.71 -8.95
CA PHE A 361 -12.49 7.90 -10.05
C PHE A 361 -13.31 8.01 -11.34
N ILE A 362 -14.63 7.99 -11.23
CA ILE A 362 -15.54 8.18 -12.36
C ILE A 362 -15.35 9.58 -12.95
N ASP A 363 -15.25 10.60 -12.09
CA ASP A 363 -15.05 11.99 -12.51
C ASP A 363 -13.66 12.21 -13.15
N ALA A 364 -12.63 11.41 -12.73
CA ALA A 364 -11.33 11.37 -13.42
C ALA A 364 -11.47 10.89 -14.87
N ALA A 365 -12.27 9.85 -15.10
CA ALA A 365 -12.54 9.34 -16.44
C ALA A 365 -13.28 10.38 -17.30
N GLU A 366 -14.31 11.02 -16.75
CA GLU A 366 -15.05 12.08 -17.42
C GLU A 366 -14.15 13.28 -17.76
N PHE A 367 -13.26 13.67 -16.84
CA PHE A 367 -12.26 14.71 -17.08
C PHE A 367 -11.33 14.37 -18.25
N LEU A 368 -10.75 13.16 -18.26
CA LEU A 368 -9.84 12.74 -19.35
C LEU A 368 -10.53 12.76 -20.72
N ILE A 369 -11.82 12.44 -20.77
CA ILE A 369 -12.64 12.47 -21.98
C ILE A 369 -12.93 13.93 -22.38
N SER A 370 -13.36 14.78 -21.44
CA SER A 370 -13.70 16.19 -21.71
C SER A 370 -12.49 16.99 -22.18
N GLU A 371 -11.30 16.73 -21.60
CA GLU A 371 -10.04 17.37 -21.99
C GLU A 371 -9.39 16.72 -23.23
N LYS A 372 -10.11 15.78 -23.86
CA LYS A 372 -9.69 15.11 -25.11
C LYS A 372 -8.36 14.34 -25.02
N TYR A 373 -7.96 13.95 -23.82
CA TYR A 373 -6.89 12.94 -23.67
C TYR A 373 -7.30 11.63 -24.34
N THR A 374 -8.59 11.26 -24.21
CA THR A 374 -9.15 10.01 -24.70
C THR A 374 -10.64 10.15 -25.05
N SER A 375 -11.30 9.04 -25.36
CA SER A 375 -12.75 8.89 -25.44
C SER A 375 -13.19 7.59 -24.79
N SER A 376 -14.48 7.37 -24.54
CA SER A 376 -15.02 6.12 -23.95
C SER A 376 -14.54 4.86 -24.69
N ASN A 377 -14.40 4.95 -26.03
CA ASN A 377 -13.93 3.85 -26.86
C ASN A 377 -12.39 3.62 -26.81
N LYS A 378 -11.66 4.49 -26.13
CA LYS A 378 -10.20 4.47 -26.01
C LYS A 378 -9.73 4.51 -24.56
N LEU A 379 -10.65 4.32 -23.59
CA LEU A 379 -10.34 4.35 -22.16
C LEU A 379 -10.42 2.96 -21.55
N ALA A 380 -9.30 2.54 -20.97
CA ALA A 380 -9.18 1.37 -20.10
C ALA A 380 -9.04 1.81 -18.65
N ILE A 381 -9.57 1.01 -17.73
CA ILE A 381 -9.39 1.18 -16.29
C ILE A 381 -8.78 -0.07 -15.65
N SER A 382 -7.86 0.14 -14.71
CA SER A 382 -7.23 -0.95 -13.95
C SER A 382 -7.00 -0.53 -12.50
N GLY A 383 -6.88 -1.53 -11.63
CA GLY A 383 -6.58 -1.35 -10.22
C GLY A 383 -6.54 -2.67 -9.49
N ALA A 384 -5.77 -2.74 -8.40
CA ALA A 384 -5.58 -3.97 -7.63
C ALA A 384 -6.10 -3.81 -6.19
N SER A 385 -6.58 -4.92 -5.59
CA SER A 385 -7.07 -4.93 -4.20
C SER A 385 -8.23 -3.95 -4.01
N ASN A 386 -8.11 -2.95 -3.14
CA ASN A 386 -9.09 -1.85 -3.07
C ASN A 386 -9.23 -1.12 -4.42
N GLY A 387 -8.15 -0.97 -5.21
CA GLY A 387 -8.22 -0.47 -6.59
C GLY A 387 -9.04 -1.38 -7.51
N GLY A 388 -9.00 -2.69 -7.30
CA GLY A 388 -9.88 -3.65 -7.98
C GLY A 388 -11.36 -3.45 -7.64
N LEU A 389 -11.69 -3.13 -6.39
CA LEU A 389 -13.02 -2.69 -5.98
C LEU A 389 -13.42 -1.39 -6.70
N VAL A 390 -12.52 -0.39 -6.75
CA VAL A 390 -12.76 0.88 -7.46
C VAL A 390 -13.14 0.63 -8.92
N VAL A 391 -12.36 -0.20 -9.62
CA VAL A 391 -12.64 -0.59 -11.02
C VAL A 391 -13.98 -1.35 -11.14
N GLY A 392 -14.24 -2.30 -10.23
CA GLY A 392 -15.49 -3.05 -10.20
C GLY A 392 -16.72 -2.14 -10.02
N VAL A 393 -16.63 -1.14 -9.14
CA VAL A 393 -17.69 -0.14 -8.94
C VAL A 393 -17.85 0.75 -10.16
N ALA A 394 -16.77 1.30 -10.69
CA ALA A 394 -16.80 2.20 -11.84
C ALA A 394 -17.42 1.53 -13.08
N MET A 395 -16.97 0.31 -13.43
CA MET A 395 -17.50 -0.41 -14.59
C MET A 395 -18.96 -0.85 -14.42
N THR A 396 -19.42 -1.09 -13.19
CA THR A 396 -20.83 -1.49 -12.96
C THR A 396 -21.77 -0.30 -12.87
N GLN A 397 -21.31 0.88 -12.45
CA GLN A 397 -22.12 2.11 -12.37
C GLN A 397 -22.11 2.90 -13.69
N ARG A 398 -20.99 2.98 -14.38
CA ARG A 398 -20.80 3.75 -15.61
C ARG A 398 -20.12 2.93 -16.72
N PRO A 399 -20.75 1.81 -17.15
CA PRO A 399 -20.21 0.96 -18.21
C PRO A 399 -20.02 1.70 -19.56
N ASP A 400 -20.71 2.81 -19.73
CA ASP A 400 -20.67 3.69 -20.91
C ASP A 400 -19.34 4.46 -21.08
N LEU A 401 -18.57 4.60 -20.00
CA LEU A 401 -17.32 5.38 -20.03
C LEU A 401 -16.09 4.55 -20.44
N PHE A 402 -16.18 3.23 -20.43
CA PHE A 402 -14.99 2.38 -20.52
C PHE A 402 -15.10 1.37 -21.65
N LYS A 403 -14.07 1.25 -22.46
CA LYS A 403 -13.91 0.18 -23.45
C LYS A 403 -13.38 -1.11 -22.80
N VAL A 404 -12.43 -0.97 -21.86
CA VAL A 404 -11.73 -2.09 -21.22
C VAL A 404 -11.72 -1.89 -19.70
N ALA A 405 -11.91 -2.96 -18.93
CA ALA A 405 -11.75 -2.98 -17.47
C ALA A 405 -10.86 -4.14 -17.03
N VAL A 406 -9.86 -3.87 -16.19
CA VAL A 406 -8.96 -4.90 -15.65
C VAL A 406 -8.92 -4.81 -14.12
N PRO A 407 -9.96 -5.30 -13.42
CA PRO A 407 -9.97 -5.39 -11.96
C PRO A 407 -9.10 -6.57 -11.49
N LYS A 408 -8.12 -6.30 -10.59
CA LYS A 408 -7.15 -7.27 -10.11
C LYS A 408 -7.34 -7.52 -8.60
N VAL A 409 -7.45 -8.77 -8.18
CA VAL A 409 -7.55 -9.24 -6.77
C VAL A 409 -8.48 -8.37 -5.91
N GLY A 410 -9.65 -7.99 -6.44
CA GLY A 410 -10.55 -7.00 -5.83
C GLY A 410 -11.63 -7.64 -4.94
N VAL A 411 -12.13 -6.83 -4.00
CA VAL A 411 -13.26 -7.19 -3.12
C VAL A 411 -14.57 -6.85 -3.83
N TYR A 412 -15.26 -7.82 -4.44
CA TYR A 412 -16.45 -7.53 -5.27
C TYR A 412 -17.78 -7.82 -4.57
N ASP A 413 -17.80 -8.68 -3.56
CA ASP A 413 -18.96 -8.93 -2.72
C ASP A 413 -18.77 -8.23 -1.37
N MET A 414 -19.29 -7.00 -1.27
CA MET A 414 -19.13 -6.18 -0.09
C MET A 414 -20.06 -6.56 1.07
N ILE A 415 -21.01 -7.48 0.84
CA ILE A 415 -21.91 -7.94 1.91
C ILE A 415 -21.29 -9.12 2.69
N LYS A 416 -20.37 -9.85 2.05
CA LYS A 416 -19.74 -11.02 2.65
C LYS A 416 -18.23 -10.88 2.88
N PHE A 417 -17.65 -9.71 2.60
CA PHE A 417 -16.19 -9.55 2.66
C PHE A 417 -15.62 -9.88 4.06
N GLU A 418 -16.35 -9.54 5.11
CA GLU A 418 -15.92 -9.75 6.50
C GLU A 418 -15.89 -11.23 6.91
N GLN A 419 -16.55 -12.11 6.13
CA GLN A 419 -16.63 -13.56 6.40
C GLN A 419 -15.40 -14.32 5.91
N TYR A 420 -14.50 -13.66 5.16
CA TYR A 420 -13.34 -14.29 4.56
C TYR A 420 -12.06 -13.75 5.17
N THR A 421 -11.11 -14.65 5.47
CA THR A 421 -9.74 -14.36 5.88
C THR A 421 -9.61 -13.16 6.84
N ILE A 422 -8.94 -12.09 6.41
CA ILE A 422 -8.74 -10.87 7.22
C ILE A 422 -9.84 -9.81 7.01
N GLY A 423 -10.92 -10.12 6.30
CA GLY A 423 -11.96 -9.14 5.97
C GLY A 423 -12.55 -8.42 7.18
N LYS A 424 -12.68 -9.11 8.33
CA LYS A 424 -13.15 -8.51 9.58
C LYS A 424 -12.28 -7.33 10.07
N PHE A 425 -10.99 -7.30 9.73
CA PHE A 425 -10.09 -6.20 10.08
C PHE A 425 -10.19 -5.00 9.13
N HIS A 426 -11.07 -5.07 8.14
CA HIS A 426 -11.34 -4.01 7.18
C HIS A 426 -12.66 -3.27 7.44
N LEU A 427 -13.33 -3.55 8.57
CA LEU A 427 -14.62 -2.92 8.93
C LEU A 427 -14.49 -1.40 9.04
N ASP A 428 -13.39 -0.88 9.59
CA ASP A 428 -13.14 0.57 9.67
C ASP A 428 -13.01 1.24 8.30
N GLU A 429 -12.50 0.53 7.29
CA GLU A 429 -12.37 1.04 5.92
C GLU A 429 -13.67 0.99 5.13
N TYR A 430 -14.44 -0.10 5.27
CA TYR A 430 -15.60 -0.35 4.41
C TYR A 430 -16.94 -0.16 5.12
N GLY A 431 -17.01 -0.40 6.43
CA GLY A 431 -18.23 -0.48 7.21
C GLY A 431 -18.57 -1.90 7.65
N ASN A 432 -19.42 -2.04 8.67
CA ASN A 432 -19.86 -3.32 9.22
C ASN A 432 -21.18 -3.77 8.58
N PRO A 433 -21.23 -4.93 7.87
CA PRO A 433 -22.48 -5.45 7.29
C PRO A 433 -23.57 -5.80 8.33
N GLU A 434 -23.23 -5.93 9.61
CA GLU A 434 -24.20 -6.17 10.68
C GLU A 434 -24.92 -4.88 11.13
N ASN A 435 -24.40 -3.70 10.76
CA ASN A 435 -25.04 -2.41 10.99
C ASN A 435 -25.91 -2.04 9.79
N GLU A 436 -27.19 -1.72 10.01
CA GLU A 436 -28.16 -1.48 8.94
C GLU A 436 -27.77 -0.30 8.02
N GLU A 437 -27.28 0.81 8.56
CA GLU A 437 -26.85 1.98 7.78
C GLU A 437 -25.64 1.65 6.92
N GLU A 438 -24.65 0.99 7.52
CA GLU A 438 -23.41 0.58 6.82
C GLU A 438 -23.67 -0.54 5.81
N PHE A 439 -24.57 -1.50 6.13
CA PHE A 439 -25.03 -2.51 5.17
C PHE A 439 -25.64 -1.89 3.93
N ASN A 440 -26.52 -0.90 4.10
CA ASN A 440 -27.13 -0.20 2.97
C ASN A 440 -26.10 0.58 2.16
N ALA A 441 -25.11 1.19 2.80
CA ALA A 441 -24.00 1.85 2.14
C ALA A 441 -23.16 0.83 1.33
N LEU A 442 -22.80 -0.31 1.92
CA LEU A 442 -22.07 -1.40 1.25
C LEU A 442 -22.85 -1.94 0.06
N LEU A 443 -24.13 -2.20 0.21
CA LEU A 443 -25.00 -2.71 -0.86
C LEU A 443 -25.12 -1.69 -2.01
N ASN A 444 -25.06 -0.39 -1.69
CA ASN A 444 -25.15 0.68 -2.70
C ASN A 444 -24.00 0.64 -3.70
N TYR A 445 -22.80 0.20 -3.31
CA TYR A 445 -21.65 0.13 -4.21
C TYR A 445 -21.11 -1.28 -4.47
N SER A 446 -21.61 -2.33 -3.83
CA SER A 446 -21.10 -3.70 -4.01
C SER A 446 -21.14 -4.13 -5.48
N PRO A 447 -19.99 -4.28 -6.18
CA PRO A 447 -19.97 -4.55 -7.62
C PRO A 447 -20.77 -5.79 -7.99
N TYR A 448 -20.61 -6.87 -7.23
CA TYR A 448 -21.33 -8.12 -7.45
C TYR A 448 -22.86 -7.93 -7.44
N HIS A 449 -23.39 -7.13 -6.50
CA HIS A 449 -24.83 -6.89 -6.34
C HIS A 449 -25.37 -5.84 -7.32
N LYS A 450 -24.52 -5.00 -7.90
CA LYS A 450 -24.90 -3.93 -8.84
C LYS A 450 -24.91 -4.36 -10.30
N ILE A 451 -24.53 -5.60 -10.62
CA ILE A 451 -24.65 -6.13 -11.98
C ILE A 451 -26.14 -6.20 -12.36
N LYS A 452 -26.49 -5.57 -13.50
CA LYS A 452 -27.84 -5.52 -14.07
C LYS A 452 -27.96 -6.44 -15.26
N GLU A 453 -29.07 -7.15 -15.39
CA GLU A 453 -29.29 -8.16 -16.44
C GLU A 453 -29.23 -7.58 -17.86
N GLY A 454 -29.81 -6.40 -18.08
CA GLY A 454 -29.94 -5.77 -19.41
C GLY A 454 -28.72 -4.95 -19.87
N VAL A 455 -27.61 -4.95 -19.13
CA VAL A 455 -26.44 -4.10 -19.43
C VAL A 455 -25.31 -4.91 -20.04
N ASN A 456 -24.73 -4.43 -21.14
CA ASN A 456 -23.48 -4.93 -21.71
C ASN A 456 -22.30 -4.16 -21.08
N TYR A 457 -21.51 -4.86 -20.27
CA TYR A 457 -20.34 -4.28 -19.61
C TYR A 457 -19.11 -4.24 -20.52
N PRO A 458 -18.07 -3.43 -20.20
CA PRO A 458 -16.84 -3.37 -20.99
C PRO A 458 -16.19 -4.73 -21.18
N THR A 459 -15.34 -4.86 -22.20
CA THR A 459 -14.40 -5.97 -22.29
C THR A 459 -13.59 -6.05 -21.00
N THR A 460 -13.66 -7.18 -20.28
CA THR A 460 -13.15 -7.26 -18.91
C THR A 460 -12.19 -8.43 -18.76
N LEU A 461 -11.02 -8.18 -18.16
CA LEU A 461 -10.08 -9.19 -17.68
C LEU A 461 -9.99 -9.13 -16.15
N ILE A 462 -10.66 -10.04 -15.47
CA ILE A 462 -10.56 -10.19 -14.02
C ILE A 462 -9.33 -11.03 -13.72
N ILE A 463 -8.40 -10.50 -12.93
CA ILE A 463 -7.19 -11.20 -12.52
C ILE A 463 -7.28 -11.53 -11.03
N THR A 464 -7.02 -12.79 -10.66
CA THR A 464 -6.95 -13.24 -9.27
C THR A 464 -5.80 -14.22 -9.06
N SER A 465 -5.49 -14.53 -7.81
CA SER A 465 -4.45 -15.48 -7.44
C SER A 465 -5.03 -16.63 -6.65
N GLU A 466 -4.59 -17.85 -6.94
CA GLU A 466 -5.11 -19.09 -6.35
C GLU A 466 -4.96 -19.12 -4.82
N ASN A 467 -3.81 -18.65 -4.32
CA ASN A 467 -3.44 -18.64 -2.91
C ASN A 467 -3.52 -17.22 -2.31
N ASP A 468 -4.48 -16.42 -2.76
CA ASP A 468 -4.72 -15.10 -2.17
C ASP A 468 -5.43 -15.27 -0.82
N ASP A 469 -4.67 -15.11 0.25
CA ASP A 469 -5.13 -15.22 1.63
C ASP A 469 -5.62 -13.88 2.22
N ARG A 470 -5.51 -12.78 1.46
CA ARG A 470 -6.00 -11.45 1.83
C ARG A 470 -7.37 -11.16 1.24
N VAL A 471 -7.49 -11.30 -0.08
CA VAL A 471 -8.75 -11.18 -0.82
C VAL A 471 -8.98 -12.48 -1.58
N PRO A 472 -9.64 -13.48 -0.97
CA PRO A 472 -9.76 -14.80 -1.55
C PRO A 472 -10.37 -14.79 -2.95
N PRO A 473 -9.94 -15.72 -3.84
CA PRO A 473 -10.37 -15.76 -5.24
C PRO A 473 -11.87 -15.94 -5.42
N VAL A 474 -12.60 -16.34 -4.39
CA VAL A 474 -14.07 -16.46 -4.40
C VAL A 474 -14.76 -15.16 -4.81
N HIS A 475 -14.22 -13.99 -4.43
CA HIS A 475 -14.73 -12.69 -4.89
C HIS A 475 -14.69 -12.58 -6.42
N SER A 476 -13.54 -12.91 -7.01
CA SER A 476 -13.32 -12.88 -8.46
C SER A 476 -14.14 -13.92 -9.19
N TYR A 477 -14.25 -15.13 -8.66
CA TYR A 477 -15.05 -16.22 -9.25
C TYR A 477 -16.54 -15.86 -9.32
N LYS A 478 -17.10 -15.37 -8.21
CA LYS A 478 -18.50 -14.93 -8.16
C LYS A 478 -18.78 -13.79 -9.13
N PHE A 479 -17.88 -12.78 -9.15
CA PHE A 479 -18.04 -11.60 -9.98
C PHE A 479 -17.95 -11.95 -11.48
N ALA A 480 -16.95 -12.75 -11.87
CA ALA A 480 -16.80 -13.24 -13.25
C ALA A 480 -18.01 -14.06 -13.71
N ALA A 481 -18.41 -15.05 -12.91
CA ALA A 481 -19.54 -15.92 -13.25
C ALA A 481 -20.83 -15.13 -13.44
N ARG A 482 -21.10 -14.14 -12.58
CA ARG A 482 -22.30 -13.30 -12.71
C ARG A 482 -22.22 -12.36 -13.91
N LEU A 483 -21.05 -11.83 -14.28
CA LEU A 483 -20.87 -11.03 -15.48
C LEU A 483 -21.03 -11.86 -16.76
N GLN A 484 -20.50 -13.09 -16.79
CA GLN A 484 -20.55 -13.97 -17.96
C GLN A 484 -21.96 -14.54 -18.23
N ASN A 485 -22.72 -14.86 -17.19
CA ASN A 485 -23.98 -15.62 -17.30
C ASN A 485 -25.20 -14.69 -17.51
N ARG A 486 -25.12 -13.79 -18.51
CA ARG A 486 -26.23 -12.86 -18.86
C ARG A 486 -26.40 -12.73 -20.37
N ALA A 487 -27.65 -12.76 -20.83
CA ALA A 487 -27.97 -12.68 -22.26
C ALA A 487 -27.54 -11.32 -22.90
N ALA A 488 -27.54 -10.25 -22.15
CA ALA A 488 -27.14 -8.93 -22.64
C ALA A 488 -25.62 -8.74 -22.77
N GLN A 489 -24.81 -9.62 -22.17
CA GLN A 489 -23.35 -9.50 -22.21
C GLN A 489 -22.82 -9.98 -23.57
N LYS A 490 -22.30 -9.03 -24.35
CA LYS A 490 -21.73 -9.29 -25.68
C LYS A 490 -20.22 -9.15 -25.70
N ASN A 491 -19.69 -8.19 -24.96
CA ASN A 491 -18.24 -8.01 -24.82
C ASN A 491 -17.67 -9.16 -23.98
N PRO A 492 -16.48 -9.68 -24.30
CA PRO A 492 -15.89 -10.79 -23.58
C PRO A 492 -15.56 -10.45 -22.12
N ILE A 493 -15.80 -11.40 -21.24
CA ILE A 493 -15.42 -11.36 -19.82
C ILE A 493 -14.47 -12.53 -19.58
N TYR A 494 -13.23 -12.22 -19.27
CA TYR A 494 -12.18 -13.19 -19.01
C TYR A 494 -11.87 -13.25 -17.50
N LEU A 495 -11.50 -14.44 -17.05
CA LEU A 495 -10.99 -14.68 -15.71
C LEU A 495 -9.62 -15.34 -15.81
N GLN A 496 -8.58 -14.65 -15.33
CA GLN A 496 -7.24 -15.19 -15.23
C GLN A 496 -6.94 -15.52 -13.77
N VAL A 497 -6.60 -16.78 -13.49
CA VAL A 497 -6.20 -17.25 -12.17
C VAL A 497 -4.70 -17.53 -12.18
N LYS A 498 -3.92 -16.81 -11.39
CA LYS A 498 -2.48 -17.04 -11.24
C LYS A 498 -2.24 -18.19 -10.26
N SER A 499 -1.75 -19.31 -10.77
CA SER A 499 -1.43 -20.47 -9.93
C SER A 499 -0.21 -20.22 -9.06
N ASN A 500 -0.21 -20.81 -7.85
CA ASN A 500 0.87 -20.71 -6.86
C ASN A 500 1.26 -19.25 -6.49
N ALA A 501 0.32 -18.32 -6.60
CA ALA A 501 0.52 -16.90 -6.30
C ALA A 501 -0.41 -16.44 -5.18
N GLY A 502 0.10 -15.61 -4.29
CA GLY A 502 -0.67 -14.90 -3.26
C GLY A 502 -1.15 -13.52 -3.73
N HIS A 503 -1.63 -12.70 -2.79
CA HIS A 503 -2.26 -11.40 -3.06
C HIS A 503 -1.44 -10.47 -3.97
N TYR A 504 -0.14 -10.42 -3.79
CA TYR A 504 0.75 -9.55 -4.57
C TYR A 504 1.17 -10.14 -5.92
N GLY A 505 0.63 -11.31 -6.29
CA GLY A 505 0.96 -11.97 -7.55
C GLY A 505 2.45 -12.29 -7.69
N LYS A 506 3.20 -12.35 -6.57
CA LYS A 506 4.64 -12.66 -6.60
C LYS A 506 4.84 -14.01 -7.25
N ILE A 507 5.28 -13.94 -8.49
CA ILE A 507 5.66 -15.08 -9.31
C ILE A 507 7.12 -15.35 -9.01
N SER A 508 7.48 -16.61 -8.90
CA SER A 508 8.79 -17.08 -8.42
C SER A 508 9.96 -16.78 -9.36
N SER A 509 9.72 -16.20 -10.54
CA SER A 509 10.79 -15.83 -11.48
C SER A 509 10.54 -14.49 -12.18
N TYR A 510 11.63 -13.83 -12.55
CA TYR A 510 11.62 -12.57 -13.30
C TYR A 510 10.90 -12.72 -14.66
N GLU A 511 11.13 -13.83 -15.37
CA GLU A 511 10.53 -14.10 -16.69
C GLU A 511 8.99 -14.15 -16.60
N LYS A 512 8.45 -14.82 -15.58
CA LYS A 512 7.00 -14.87 -15.37
C LYS A 512 6.40 -13.50 -15.02
N SER A 513 7.15 -12.65 -14.32
CA SER A 513 6.72 -11.28 -14.06
C SER A 513 6.64 -10.48 -15.36
N VAL A 514 7.68 -10.56 -16.18
CA VAL A 514 7.72 -9.90 -17.50
C VAL A 514 6.60 -10.40 -18.41
N GLN A 515 6.34 -11.71 -18.41
CA GLN A 515 5.25 -12.29 -19.18
C GLN A 515 3.89 -11.75 -18.72
N ALA A 516 3.65 -11.68 -17.42
CA ALA A 516 2.38 -11.18 -16.86
C ALA A 516 2.15 -9.70 -17.22
N ASP A 517 3.20 -8.88 -17.20
CA ASP A 517 3.13 -7.48 -17.62
C ASP A 517 2.87 -7.38 -19.13
N ALA A 518 3.53 -8.19 -19.94
CA ALA A 518 3.33 -8.24 -21.39
C ALA A 518 1.90 -8.67 -21.75
N GLU A 519 1.34 -9.69 -21.08
CA GLU A 519 -0.05 -10.13 -21.25
C GLU A 519 -1.03 -9.00 -20.90
N PHE A 520 -0.82 -8.31 -19.77
CA PHE A 520 -1.67 -7.21 -19.33
C PHE A 520 -1.67 -6.03 -20.32
N TYR A 521 -0.49 -5.52 -20.68
CA TYR A 521 -0.41 -4.36 -21.59
C TYR A 521 -0.82 -4.70 -23.02
N SER A 522 -0.57 -5.93 -23.49
CA SER A 522 -1.05 -6.39 -24.78
C SER A 522 -2.56 -6.48 -24.83
N PHE A 523 -3.19 -7.04 -23.79
CA PHE A 523 -4.64 -7.11 -23.68
C PHE A 523 -5.27 -5.70 -23.72
N VAL A 524 -4.75 -4.78 -22.91
CA VAL A 524 -5.24 -3.40 -22.88
C VAL A 524 -5.05 -2.72 -24.24
N TRP A 525 -3.86 -2.85 -24.84
CA TRP A 525 -3.54 -2.21 -26.12
C TRP A 525 -4.42 -2.72 -27.27
N GLU A 526 -4.57 -4.01 -27.37
CA GLU A 526 -5.35 -4.66 -28.44
C GLU A 526 -6.80 -4.20 -28.40
N HIS A 527 -7.46 -4.35 -27.27
CA HIS A 527 -8.88 -4.01 -27.16
C HIS A 527 -9.17 -2.49 -27.17
N LEU A 528 -8.20 -1.64 -26.90
CA LEU A 528 -8.34 -0.20 -27.12
C LEU A 528 -8.16 0.21 -28.60
N ASN A 529 -7.57 -0.66 -29.45
CA ASN A 529 -7.31 -0.35 -30.85
C ASN A 529 -8.20 -1.13 -31.84
N GLU A 530 -9.05 -2.02 -31.33
CA GLU A 530 -10.23 -2.52 -32.04
C GLU A 530 -11.31 -1.43 -32.17
#